data_b97ac879983e5d331ab37dc826c99bdb
#
_entry.id   b97ac879983e5d331ab37dc826c99bdb
#
_cell.length_a   1.000
_cell.length_b   1.000
_cell.length_c   1.000
_cell.angle_alpha   90.00
_cell.angle_beta   90.00
_cell.angle_gamma   90.00
#
_symmetry.space_group_name_H-M   'P 1'
#
loop_
_entity.id
_entity.type
_entity.pdbx_description
1 polymer ?
#
loop_
_entity_poly.entity_id
_entity_poly.type
_entity_poly.pdbx_seq_one_letter_code
_entity_poly.pdbx_strand_id
1 'polypeptide(L)'
;MDYQYPILYDWSTNETIEVIQFYTSIEKAYEKGIDREELMATYKQFKTIVPSIAEEKKLCGELEEISGYSAYRVMQKAKKASPGEKIKM
;
A
#
# COMPACT_ATOMS: atom_id res chain seq x y z
N MET A 1 0.37 -5.29 16.02
CA MET A 1 1.20 -6.36 15.44
C MET A 1 2.62 -5.83 15.23
N ASP A 2 3.61 -6.58 15.70
CA ASP A 2 4.99 -6.10 15.77
C ASP A 2 5.82 -6.62 14.61
N TYR A 3 5.65 -6.02 13.44
CA TYR A 3 6.52 -6.30 12.32
C TYR A 3 7.06 -5.00 11.76
N GLN A 4 8.20 -5.08 11.11
CA GLN A 4 8.80 -3.92 10.46
C GLN A 4 8.39 -3.84 9.00
N TYR A 5 7.89 -2.67 8.60
CA TYR A 5 7.56 -2.44 7.20
C TYR A 5 8.82 -2.42 6.34
N PRO A 6 8.74 -2.90 5.08
CA PRO A 6 9.86 -2.77 4.16
C PRO A 6 10.15 -1.30 3.87
N ILE A 7 11.36 -0.86 4.21
CA ILE A 7 11.79 0.54 4.10
C ILE A 7 13.16 0.57 3.45
N LEU A 8 13.37 1.53 2.55
CA LEU A 8 14.68 1.76 1.95
C LEU A 8 15.37 2.91 2.67
N TYR A 9 16.66 2.78 2.90
CA TYR A 9 17.41 3.75 3.68
C TYR A 9 17.65 5.08 2.96
N ASP A 10 17.55 5.09 1.63
CA ASP A 10 17.77 6.31 0.85
C ASP A 10 16.52 7.19 0.74
N TRP A 11 15.41 6.78 1.32
CA TRP A 11 14.21 7.61 1.40
C TRP A 11 14.38 8.67 2.50
N SER A 12 13.85 9.88 2.24
CA SER A 12 13.75 10.90 3.28
C SER A 12 12.71 10.47 4.32
N THR A 13 12.68 11.18 5.45
CA THR A 13 11.69 10.91 6.50
C THR A 13 10.28 11.06 5.95
N ASN A 14 10.01 12.11 5.17
CA ASN A 14 8.69 12.33 4.61
C ASN A 14 8.32 11.23 3.62
N GLU A 15 9.27 10.79 2.80
CA GLU A 15 9.03 9.71 1.86
C GLU A 15 8.69 8.41 2.60
N THR A 16 9.43 8.11 3.66
CA THR A 16 9.17 6.93 4.47
C THR A 16 7.76 6.96 5.06
N ILE A 17 7.34 8.13 5.58
CA ILE A 17 6.00 8.28 6.14
C ILE A 17 4.94 8.02 5.09
N GLU A 18 5.11 8.54 3.89
CA GLU A 18 4.14 8.36 2.81
C GLU A 18 4.05 6.90 2.36
N VAL A 19 5.19 6.21 2.31
CA VAL A 19 5.20 4.79 1.97
C VAL A 19 4.49 3.97 3.05
N ILE A 20 4.75 4.28 4.31
CA ILE A 20 4.08 3.60 5.42
C ILE A 20 2.58 3.85 5.39
N GLN A 21 2.14 5.04 5.00
CA GLN A 21 0.71 5.33 4.84
C GLN A 21 0.07 4.41 3.80
N PHE A 22 0.77 4.13 2.72
CA PHE A 22 0.28 3.17 1.73
C PHE A 22 0.17 1.77 2.34
N TYR A 23 1.19 1.31 3.05
CA TYR A 23 1.15 0.00 3.71
C TYR A 23 -0.01 -0.08 4.70
N THR A 24 -0.21 0.97 5.48
CA THR A 24 -1.32 1.06 6.43
C THR A 24 -2.67 0.99 5.71
N SER A 25 -2.77 1.60 4.54
CA SER A 25 -4.00 1.53 3.73
C SER A 25 -4.30 0.09 3.29
N ILE A 26 -3.26 -0.67 2.92
CA ILE A 26 -3.42 -2.08 2.56
C ILE A 26 -3.93 -2.88 3.77
N GLU A 27 -3.33 -2.67 4.94
CA GLU A 27 -3.79 -3.32 6.16
C GLU A 27 -5.24 -2.99 6.46
N LYS A 28 -5.60 -1.71 6.32
CA LYS A 28 -6.95 -1.25 6.60
C LYS A 28 -7.97 -1.92 5.68
N ALA A 29 -7.61 -2.11 4.41
CA ALA A 29 -8.48 -2.79 3.47
C ALA A 29 -8.80 -4.22 3.91
N TYR A 30 -7.85 -4.92 4.50
CA TYR A 30 -8.08 -6.27 5.00
C TYR A 30 -8.81 -6.29 6.33
N GLU A 31 -8.58 -5.30 7.19
CA GLU A 31 -9.06 -5.33 8.56
C GLU A 31 -10.41 -4.66 8.73
N LYS A 32 -10.63 -3.52 8.07
CA LYS A 32 -11.84 -2.70 8.27
C LYS A 32 -12.50 -2.28 6.98
N GLY A 33 -11.73 -2.25 5.90
CA GLY A 33 -12.17 -1.60 4.67
C GLY A 33 -11.66 -0.17 4.61
N ILE A 34 -11.46 0.33 3.41
CA ILE A 34 -10.95 1.68 3.17
C ILE A 34 -11.66 2.28 1.96
N ASP A 35 -11.90 3.58 1.98
CA ASP A 35 -12.48 4.25 0.82
C ASP A 35 -11.51 4.19 -0.35
N ARG A 36 -12.06 3.91 -1.54
CA ARG A 36 -11.25 3.78 -2.74
C ARG A 36 -10.36 5.01 -2.98
N GLU A 37 -10.94 6.21 -2.80
CA GLU A 37 -10.19 7.45 -3.04
C GLU A 37 -9.04 7.63 -2.06
N GLU A 38 -9.24 7.25 -0.82
CA GLU A 38 -8.18 7.32 0.18
C GLU A 38 -7.03 6.36 -0.18
N LEU A 39 -7.40 5.14 -0.56
CA LEU A 39 -6.42 4.13 -0.98
C LEU A 39 -5.65 4.60 -2.22
N MET A 40 -6.36 5.11 -3.23
CA MET A 40 -5.72 5.55 -4.46
C MET A 40 -4.81 6.75 -4.24
N ALA A 41 -5.15 7.62 -3.28
CA ALA A 41 -4.29 8.76 -2.94
C ALA A 41 -2.96 8.29 -2.35
N THR A 42 -3.00 7.35 -1.41
CA THR A 42 -1.77 6.82 -0.80
C THR A 42 -0.95 6.03 -1.83
N TYR A 43 -1.62 5.31 -2.71
CA TYR A 43 -0.94 4.57 -3.78
C TYR A 43 -0.22 5.53 -4.73
N LYS A 44 -0.87 6.63 -5.10
CA LYS A 44 -0.27 7.62 -5.99
C LYS A 44 1.00 8.21 -5.40
N GLN A 45 0.97 8.55 -4.10
CA GLN A 45 2.16 9.04 -3.42
C GLN A 45 3.26 7.99 -3.37
N PHE A 46 2.89 6.75 -3.06
CA PHE A 46 3.84 5.64 -3.07
C PHE A 46 4.52 5.51 -4.43
N LYS A 47 3.76 5.59 -5.53
CA LYS A 47 4.32 5.48 -6.88
C LYS A 47 5.22 6.66 -7.24
N THR A 48 4.99 7.82 -6.65
CA THR A 48 5.90 8.95 -6.85
C THR A 48 7.27 8.68 -6.25
N ILE A 49 7.30 7.98 -5.11
CA ILE A 49 8.53 7.63 -4.41
C ILE A 49 9.17 6.39 -5.01
N VAL A 50 8.35 5.42 -5.43
CA VAL A 50 8.80 4.12 -5.96
C VAL A 50 8.23 3.94 -7.36
N PRO A 51 8.76 4.66 -8.38
CA PRO A 51 8.21 4.56 -9.73
C PRO A 51 8.55 3.26 -10.44
N SER A 52 9.56 2.54 -9.99
CA SER A 52 9.97 1.28 -10.60
C SER A 52 8.99 0.17 -10.26
N ILE A 53 8.46 -0.50 -11.29
CA ILE A 53 7.54 -1.62 -11.10
C ILE A 53 8.24 -2.78 -10.40
N ALA A 54 9.51 -3.02 -10.73
CA ALA A 54 10.28 -4.10 -10.10
C ALA A 54 10.47 -3.84 -8.60
N GLU A 55 10.77 -2.59 -8.23
CA GLU A 55 10.93 -2.23 -6.82
C GLU A 55 9.60 -2.28 -6.08
N GLU A 56 8.54 -1.83 -6.73
CA GLU A 56 7.20 -1.92 -6.16
C GLU A 56 6.83 -3.37 -5.84
N LYS A 57 7.08 -4.28 -6.77
CA LYS A 57 6.78 -5.70 -6.56
C LYS A 57 7.60 -6.29 -5.42
N LYS A 58 8.86 -5.88 -5.32
CA LYS A 58 9.74 -6.35 -4.25
C LYS A 58 9.22 -5.89 -2.89
N LEU A 59 8.91 -4.60 -2.76
CA LEU A 59 8.43 -4.05 -1.49
C LEU A 59 7.07 -4.62 -1.10
N CYS A 60 6.16 -4.74 -2.06
CA CYS A 60 4.84 -5.32 -1.79
C CYS A 60 4.94 -6.80 -1.43
N GLY A 61 5.87 -7.52 -2.07
CA GLY A 61 6.12 -8.92 -1.71
C GLY A 61 6.65 -9.08 -0.30
N GLU A 62 7.55 -8.18 0.12
CA GLU A 62 8.07 -8.19 1.48
C GLU A 62 6.96 -7.88 2.49
N LEU A 63 6.07 -6.93 2.16
CA LEU A 63 4.93 -6.62 3.02
C LEU A 63 4.03 -7.84 3.17
N GLU A 64 3.76 -8.55 2.09
CA GLU A 64 2.93 -9.75 2.13
C GLU A 64 3.57 -10.84 2.99
N GLU A 65 4.88 -11.01 2.92
CA GLU A 65 5.58 -11.99 3.74
C GLU A 65 5.43 -11.71 5.24
N ILE A 66 5.51 -10.43 5.63
CA ILE A 66 5.50 -10.08 7.06
C ILE A 66 4.09 -9.91 7.60
N SER A 67 3.10 -9.56 6.77
CA SER A 67 1.75 -9.26 7.24
C SER A 67 0.70 -10.26 6.77
N GLY A 68 0.97 -10.99 5.69
CA GLY A 68 -0.01 -11.85 5.04
C GLY A 68 -0.97 -11.09 4.15
N TYR A 69 -0.81 -9.78 3.99
CA TYR A 69 -1.71 -8.95 3.19
C TYR A 69 -1.10 -8.65 1.83
N SER A 70 -1.87 -8.88 0.77
CA SER A 70 -1.40 -8.68 -0.60
C SER A 70 -1.80 -7.31 -1.11
N ALA A 71 -0.82 -6.42 -1.27
CA ALA A 71 -1.04 -5.11 -1.87
C ALA A 71 -1.53 -5.25 -3.31
N TYR A 72 -1.01 -6.24 -4.04
CA TYR A 72 -1.41 -6.49 -5.42
C TYR A 72 -2.93 -6.72 -5.52
N ARG A 73 -3.46 -7.62 -4.66
CA ARG A 73 -4.89 -7.96 -4.69
C ARG A 73 -5.75 -6.76 -4.30
N VAL A 74 -5.30 -5.99 -3.30
CA VAL A 74 -6.03 -4.80 -2.89
C VAL A 74 -6.11 -3.80 -4.03
N MET A 75 -5.00 -3.54 -4.71
CA MET A 75 -4.98 -2.59 -5.82
C MET A 75 -5.78 -3.10 -7.02
N GLN A 76 -5.78 -4.40 -7.30
CA GLN A 76 -6.61 -4.96 -8.35
C GLN A 76 -8.08 -4.71 -8.07
N LYS A 77 -8.50 -4.92 -6.84
CA LYS A 77 -9.89 -4.68 -6.44
C LYS A 77 -10.23 -3.19 -6.54
N ALA A 78 -9.32 -2.31 -6.12
CA ALA A 78 -9.55 -0.87 -6.18
C ALA A 78 -9.68 -0.38 -7.62
N LYS A 79 -8.89 -0.92 -8.54
CA LYS A 79 -8.95 -0.51 -9.93
C LYS A 79 -10.25 -0.90 -10.61
N LYS A 80 -10.89 -1.97 -10.14
CA LYS A 80 -12.17 -2.43 -10.68
C LYS A 80 -13.37 -1.78 -10.00
N ALA A 81 -13.15 -1.14 -8.86
CA ALA A 81 -14.23 -0.54 -8.08
C ALA A 81 -14.64 0.81 -8.68
N SER A 82 -15.86 1.21 -8.38
CA SER A 82 -16.38 2.53 -8.77
C SER A 82 -15.92 3.60 -7.79
N PRO A 83 -15.84 4.88 -8.23
CA PRO A 83 -15.51 5.97 -7.31
C PRO A 83 -16.47 5.99 -6.13
N GLY A 84 -15.94 6.20 -4.94
CA GLY A 84 -16.70 6.24 -3.71
C GLY A 84 -16.97 4.88 -3.08
N GLU A 85 -16.59 3.80 -3.75
CA GLU A 85 -16.79 2.45 -3.23
C GLU A 85 -15.77 2.12 -2.15
N LYS A 86 -16.20 1.37 -1.14
CA LYS A 86 -15.29 0.90 -0.09
C LYS A 86 -14.60 -0.38 -0.53
N ILE A 87 -13.30 -0.43 -0.30
CA ILE A 87 -12.48 -1.59 -0.62
C ILE A 87 -12.29 -2.39 0.66
N LYS A 88 -12.81 -3.59 0.67
CA LYS A 88 -12.66 -4.50 1.80
C LYS A 88 -12.35 -5.89 1.27
N MET A 89 -11.26 -6.46 1.78
CA MET A 89 -10.78 -7.78 1.34
C MET A 89 -11.45 -8.93 2.07
#